data_cbf6f3a415c917454adecb5c099923c4
#
_entry.id   cbf6f3a415c917454adecb5c099923c4
#
_cell.length_a   1.000
_cell.length_b   1.000
_cell.length_c   1.000
_cell.angle_alpha   90.00
_cell.angle_beta   90.00
_cell.angle_gamma   90.00
#
_symmetry.space_group_name_H-M   'P 1'
#
loop_
_entity.id
_entity.type
_entity.pdbx_description
1 polymer ?
#
loop_
_entity_poly.entity_id
_entity_poly.type
_entity_poly.pdbx_seq_one_letter_code
_entity_poly.pdbx_strand_id
1 'polypeptide(L)'
;EQKVVDESKADAYVYGYELLISSVVSILLVILISIICGDVRYSLSFLIGFIPQRIYIGGYHATSHTRCYLAFTGLALICILLSKVIAANNLFRIITTVALLGISIFFSPIEAKNKPLGKKKRLSYKMIVSVLSSIDFLLAIFNVLPYTRHVVCYYLSKWVLIVFAIIPLI
;
A
#
# COMPACT_ATOMS: atom_id res chain seq x y z
N GLU A 1 24.73 -2.59 35.17
CA GLU A 1 24.27 -2.07 33.88
C GLU A 1 23.64 -3.21 33.10
N GLN A 2 22.33 -3.20 32.95
CA GLN A 2 21.63 -4.17 32.11
C GLN A 2 21.96 -3.85 30.65
N LYS A 3 22.72 -4.70 29.95
CA LYS A 3 22.87 -4.66 28.49
C LYS A 3 21.49 -5.01 27.86
N VAL A 4 20.64 -4.03 27.69
CA VAL A 4 19.30 -4.19 27.10
C VAL A 4 19.37 -4.50 25.61
N VAL A 5 20.49 -4.22 24.95
CA VAL A 5 20.68 -4.41 23.50
C VAL A 5 21.98 -5.17 23.25
N ASP A 6 21.89 -6.22 22.45
CA ASP A 6 23.03 -6.94 21.91
C ASP A 6 23.74 -6.04 20.89
N GLU A 7 25.02 -5.68 21.14
CA GLU A 7 25.82 -4.80 20.27
C GLU A 7 25.88 -5.29 18.82
N SER A 8 25.84 -6.62 18.62
CA SER A 8 25.81 -7.21 17.27
C SER A 8 24.54 -6.89 16.45
N LYS A 9 23.48 -6.41 17.11
CA LYS A 9 22.20 -6.07 16.49
C LYS A 9 21.87 -4.58 16.55
N ALA A 10 22.79 -3.74 17.05
CA ALA A 10 22.55 -2.31 17.22
C ALA A 10 22.10 -1.63 15.90
N ASP A 11 22.79 -1.91 14.80
CA ASP A 11 22.44 -1.35 13.48
C ASP A 11 21.03 -1.77 13.01
N ALA A 12 20.60 -3.00 13.33
CA ALA A 12 19.27 -3.48 13.00
C ALA A 12 18.19 -2.76 13.81
N TYR A 13 18.46 -2.44 15.07
CA TYR A 13 17.55 -1.65 15.91
C TYR A 13 17.46 -0.20 15.45
N VAL A 14 18.60 0.45 15.14
CA VAL A 14 18.63 1.81 14.60
C VAL A 14 17.81 1.89 13.33
N TYR A 15 18.06 1.00 12.38
CA TYR A 15 17.27 0.91 11.15
C TYR A 15 15.76 0.69 11.42
N GLY A 16 15.42 -0.16 12.39
CA GLY A 16 14.01 -0.39 12.78
C GLY A 16 13.33 0.87 13.31
N TYR A 17 14.02 1.64 14.17
CA TYR A 17 13.51 2.92 14.69
C TYR A 17 13.37 3.98 13.59
N GLU A 18 14.34 4.12 12.72
CA GLU A 18 14.26 5.04 11.58
C GLU A 18 13.07 4.71 10.67
N LEU A 19 12.85 3.43 10.39
CA LEU A 19 11.71 2.98 9.59
C LEU A 19 10.38 3.27 10.28
N LEU A 20 10.30 3.09 11.59
CA LEU A 20 9.09 3.37 12.38
C LEU A 20 8.77 4.86 12.37
N ILE A 21 9.75 5.71 12.68
CA ILE A 21 9.61 7.17 12.65
C ILE A 21 9.17 7.63 11.25
N SER A 22 9.85 7.12 10.22
CA SER A 22 9.52 7.40 8.83
C SER A 22 8.07 7.04 8.49
N SER A 23 7.60 5.90 8.95
CA SER A 23 6.23 5.45 8.72
C SER A 23 5.21 6.35 9.41
N VAL A 24 5.45 6.73 10.67
CA VAL A 24 4.57 7.62 11.43
C VAL A 24 4.48 8.99 10.74
N VAL A 25 5.61 9.58 10.37
CA VAL A 25 5.64 10.88 9.66
C VAL A 25 4.87 10.80 8.35
N SER A 26 5.04 9.73 7.58
CA SER A 26 4.33 9.54 6.31
C SER A 26 2.81 9.45 6.51
N ILE A 27 2.35 8.74 7.53
CA ILE A 27 0.92 8.62 7.87
C ILE A 27 0.36 9.98 8.26
N LEU A 28 1.06 10.74 9.12
CA LEU A 28 0.63 12.08 9.54
C LEU A 28 0.53 13.04 8.35
N LEU A 29 1.47 13.00 7.42
CA LEU A 29 1.44 13.81 6.20
C LEU A 29 0.22 13.47 5.32
N VAL A 30 -0.11 12.18 5.15
CA VAL A 30 -1.29 11.76 4.39
C VAL A 30 -2.58 12.23 5.06
N ILE A 31 -2.67 12.16 6.40
CA ILE A 31 -3.82 12.68 7.16
C ILE A 31 -3.94 14.20 6.96
N LEU A 32 -2.85 14.92 7.09
CA LEU A 32 -2.83 16.38 6.90
C LEU A 32 -3.32 16.77 5.50
N ILE A 33 -2.81 16.11 4.46
CA ILE A 33 -3.25 16.35 3.08
C ILE A 33 -4.74 16.05 2.90
N SER A 34 -5.25 14.99 3.47
CA SER A 34 -6.67 14.66 3.32
C SER A 34 -7.58 15.66 4.03
N ILE A 35 -7.15 16.24 5.17
CA ILE A 35 -7.84 17.33 5.85
C ILE A 35 -7.86 18.58 4.95
N ILE A 36 -6.71 18.97 4.38
CA ILE A 36 -6.61 20.08 3.42
C ILE A 36 -7.51 19.84 2.21
N CYS A 37 -7.62 18.61 1.75
CA CYS A 37 -8.52 18.21 0.66
C CYS A 37 -10.01 18.15 1.06
N GLY A 38 -10.34 18.39 2.33
CA GLY A 38 -11.70 18.57 2.84
C GLY A 38 -12.35 17.36 3.50
N ASP A 39 -11.71 16.18 3.55
CA ASP A 39 -12.27 15.03 4.26
C ASP A 39 -11.20 14.01 4.67
N VAL A 40 -11.04 13.79 5.96
CA VAL A 40 -10.10 12.82 6.55
C VAL A 40 -10.37 11.37 6.14
N ARG A 41 -11.58 11.04 5.72
CA ARG A 41 -11.92 9.67 5.27
C ARG A 41 -11.12 9.24 4.05
N TYR A 42 -10.63 10.17 3.22
CA TYR A 42 -9.74 9.83 2.12
C TYR A 42 -8.42 9.23 2.60
N SER A 43 -7.83 9.76 3.68
CA SER A 43 -6.60 9.19 4.25
C SER A 43 -6.84 7.78 4.78
N LEU A 44 -7.95 7.55 5.50
CA LEU A 44 -8.29 6.22 6.00
C LEU A 44 -8.46 5.23 4.85
N SER A 45 -9.19 5.60 3.82
CA SER A 45 -9.41 4.76 2.63
C SER A 45 -8.10 4.45 1.91
N PHE A 46 -7.23 5.45 1.73
CA PHE A 46 -5.91 5.26 1.14
C PHE A 46 -5.04 4.32 1.99
N LEU A 47 -4.92 4.56 3.29
CA LEU A 47 -4.07 3.79 4.20
C LEU A 47 -4.53 2.34 4.31
N ILE A 48 -5.84 2.10 4.46
CA ILE A 48 -6.43 0.75 4.53
C ILE A 48 -6.21 -0.02 3.22
N GLY A 49 -6.28 0.64 2.08
CA GLY A 49 -6.01 0.02 0.78
C GLY A 49 -4.53 -0.22 0.52
N PHE A 50 -3.67 0.71 0.90
CA PHE A 50 -2.25 0.71 0.56
C PHE A 50 -1.39 -0.14 1.50
N ILE A 51 -1.53 0.05 2.83
CA ILE A 51 -0.59 -0.52 3.81
C ILE A 51 -0.61 -2.06 3.82
N PRO A 52 -1.76 -2.75 3.92
CA PRO A 52 -1.77 -4.21 3.98
C PRO A 52 -1.15 -4.84 2.74
N GLN A 53 -1.46 -4.32 1.59
CA GLN A 53 -0.88 -4.84 0.35
C GLN A 53 0.61 -4.53 0.22
N ARG A 54 1.05 -3.33 0.63
CA ARG A 54 2.46 -2.94 0.62
C ARG A 54 3.35 -3.91 1.39
N ILE A 55 2.88 -4.38 2.54
CA ILE A 55 3.63 -5.30 3.40
C ILE A 55 3.91 -6.63 2.69
N TYR A 56 2.95 -7.13 1.92
CA TYR A 56 3.02 -8.46 1.32
C TYR A 56 3.39 -8.48 -0.16
N ILE A 57 3.04 -7.43 -0.92
CA ILE A 57 3.44 -7.33 -2.33
C ILE A 57 4.94 -7.02 -2.44
N GLY A 58 5.49 -6.28 -1.48
CA GLY A 58 6.87 -5.78 -1.56
C GLY A 58 6.99 -4.56 -2.47
N GLY A 59 8.10 -4.44 -3.19
CA GLY A 59 8.34 -3.39 -4.17
C GLY A 59 9.47 -2.44 -3.78
N TYR A 60 9.45 -1.26 -4.40
CA TYR A 60 10.51 -0.27 -4.30
C TYR A 60 10.76 0.23 -2.86
N HIS A 61 12.00 0.14 -2.43
CA HIS A 61 12.52 0.81 -1.25
C HIS A 61 13.36 2.01 -1.68
N ALA A 62 12.91 3.21 -1.29
CA ALA A 62 13.65 4.43 -1.58
C ALA A 62 15.01 4.43 -0.87
N THR A 63 16.03 4.93 -1.56
CA THR A 63 17.40 5.05 -1.04
C THR A 63 17.54 6.14 0.02
N SER A 64 16.52 7.01 0.19
CA SER A 64 16.50 8.05 1.22
C SER A 64 15.10 8.22 1.80
N HIS A 65 15.01 8.56 3.09
CA HIS A 65 13.76 8.80 3.81
C HIS A 65 12.93 9.90 3.16
N THR A 66 13.55 10.99 2.73
CA THR A 66 12.87 12.11 2.05
C THR A 66 12.17 11.68 0.76
N ARG A 67 12.83 10.84 -0.05
CA ARG A 67 12.22 10.30 -1.28
C ARG A 67 11.04 9.40 -0.95
N CYS A 68 11.13 8.63 0.15
CA CYS A 68 10.03 7.79 0.61
C CYS A 68 8.81 8.63 1.01
N TYR A 69 9.00 9.72 1.79
CA TYR A 69 7.91 10.62 2.18
C TYR A 69 7.25 11.28 0.98
N LEU A 70 8.05 11.84 0.08
CA LEU A 70 7.55 12.51 -1.12
C LEU A 70 6.78 11.56 -2.02
N ALA A 71 7.31 10.36 -2.24
CA ALA A 71 6.63 9.35 -3.05
C ALA A 71 5.30 8.94 -2.40
N PHE A 72 5.30 8.57 -1.12
CA PHE A 72 4.11 8.10 -0.43
C PHE A 72 3.02 9.19 -0.35
N THR A 73 3.42 10.40 0.02
CA THR A 73 2.53 11.56 0.17
C THR A 73 2.00 12.02 -1.20
N GLY A 74 2.86 12.04 -2.22
CA GLY A 74 2.48 12.36 -3.60
C GLY A 74 1.48 11.35 -4.16
N LEU A 75 1.71 10.05 -3.93
CA LEU A 75 0.77 9.01 -4.35
C LEU A 75 -0.59 9.15 -3.66
N ALA A 76 -0.60 9.46 -2.36
CA ALA A 76 -1.84 9.71 -1.63
C ALA A 76 -2.59 10.90 -2.20
N LEU A 77 -1.91 12.02 -2.46
CA LEU A 77 -2.50 13.21 -3.07
C LEU A 77 -3.12 12.90 -4.44
N ILE A 78 -2.39 12.18 -5.30
CA ILE A 78 -2.89 11.75 -6.61
C ILE A 78 -4.15 10.89 -6.47
N CYS A 79 -4.15 9.90 -5.57
CA CYS A 79 -5.33 9.06 -5.33
C CYS A 79 -6.54 9.86 -4.85
N ILE A 80 -6.33 10.82 -3.93
CA ILE A 80 -7.38 11.69 -3.42
C ILE A 80 -7.96 12.56 -4.53
N LEU A 81 -7.12 13.21 -5.32
CA LEU A 81 -7.56 14.09 -6.41
C LEU A 81 -8.29 13.29 -7.50
N LEU A 82 -7.75 12.17 -7.93
CA LEU A 82 -8.40 11.31 -8.93
C LEU A 82 -9.73 10.76 -8.43
N SER A 83 -9.84 10.41 -7.15
CA SER A 83 -11.11 9.92 -6.58
C SER A 83 -12.22 10.96 -6.56
N LYS A 84 -11.89 12.25 -6.62
CA LYS A 84 -12.87 13.33 -6.75
C LYS A 84 -13.41 13.50 -8.16
N VAL A 85 -12.60 13.15 -9.16
CA VAL A 85 -12.92 13.30 -10.59
C VAL A 85 -13.56 12.04 -11.15
N ILE A 86 -13.06 10.87 -10.75
CA ILE A 86 -13.56 9.59 -11.27
C ILE A 86 -14.96 9.32 -10.70
N ALA A 87 -15.91 9.13 -11.61
CA ALA A 87 -17.25 8.76 -11.21
C ALA A 87 -17.26 7.36 -10.58
N ALA A 88 -17.77 7.30 -9.36
CA ALA A 88 -17.96 6.02 -8.69
C ALA A 88 -19.13 5.28 -9.38
N ASN A 89 -18.85 4.23 -10.15
CA ASN A 89 -19.85 3.36 -10.74
C ASN A 89 -19.52 1.87 -10.56
N ASN A 90 -20.54 1.00 -10.61
CA ASN A 90 -20.38 -0.44 -10.37
C ASN A 90 -19.40 -1.08 -11.34
N LEU A 91 -19.46 -0.68 -12.59
CA LEU A 91 -18.62 -1.23 -13.64
C LEU A 91 -17.14 -0.96 -13.35
N PHE A 92 -16.79 0.28 -12.97
CA PHE A 92 -15.43 0.65 -12.58
C PHE A 92 -14.93 -0.23 -11.43
N ARG A 93 -15.75 -0.44 -10.41
CA ARG A 93 -15.36 -1.24 -9.23
C ARG A 93 -15.15 -2.71 -9.59
N ILE A 94 -16.03 -3.31 -10.37
CA ILE A 94 -15.90 -4.71 -10.80
C ILE A 94 -14.64 -4.89 -11.67
N ILE A 95 -14.45 -4.03 -12.66
CA ILE A 95 -13.29 -4.09 -13.55
C ILE A 95 -11.99 -3.94 -12.76
N THR A 96 -11.94 -2.95 -11.85
CA THR A 96 -10.73 -2.72 -11.04
C THR A 96 -10.42 -3.88 -10.12
N THR A 97 -11.41 -4.48 -9.47
CA THR A 97 -11.18 -5.62 -8.57
C THR A 97 -10.79 -6.89 -9.30
N VAL A 98 -11.39 -7.18 -10.46
CA VAL A 98 -10.99 -8.32 -11.31
C VAL A 98 -9.55 -8.17 -11.78
N ALA A 99 -9.19 -6.98 -12.26
CA ALA A 99 -7.84 -6.72 -12.73
C ALA A 99 -6.81 -6.77 -11.58
N LEU A 100 -7.13 -6.22 -10.40
CA LEU A 100 -6.28 -6.29 -9.20
C LEU A 100 -6.09 -7.75 -8.75
N LEU A 101 -7.15 -8.55 -8.75
CA LEU A 101 -7.08 -9.98 -8.42
C LEU A 101 -6.15 -10.71 -9.39
N GLY A 102 -6.32 -10.52 -10.69
CA GLY A 102 -5.46 -11.13 -11.71
C GLY A 102 -3.99 -10.75 -11.53
N ILE A 103 -3.69 -9.45 -11.43
CA ILE A 103 -2.31 -8.97 -11.25
C ILE A 103 -1.71 -9.48 -9.93
N SER A 104 -2.48 -9.52 -8.85
CA SER A 104 -2.01 -10.03 -7.56
C SER A 104 -1.63 -11.51 -7.62
N ILE A 105 -2.38 -12.33 -8.34
CA ILE A 105 -2.09 -13.76 -8.51
C ILE A 105 -0.83 -13.98 -9.37
N PHE A 106 -0.66 -13.21 -10.44
CA PHE A 106 0.45 -13.42 -11.38
C PHE A 106 1.77 -12.79 -10.91
N PHE A 107 1.74 -11.59 -10.36
CA PHE A 107 2.95 -10.80 -10.08
C PHE A 107 3.37 -10.77 -8.61
N SER A 108 2.52 -11.15 -7.66
CA SER A 108 2.89 -11.11 -6.24
C SER A 108 3.59 -12.40 -5.79
N PRO A 109 4.56 -12.30 -4.84
CA PRO A 109 5.21 -11.08 -4.35
C PRO A 109 6.33 -10.60 -5.28
N ILE A 110 6.53 -9.28 -5.33
CA ILE A 110 7.61 -8.64 -6.08
C ILE A 110 8.84 -8.57 -5.18
N GLU A 111 9.88 -9.32 -5.53
CA GLU A 111 11.11 -9.39 -4.75
C GLU A 111 11.99 -8.16 -5.03
N ALA A 112 12.44 -7.48 -3.97
CA ALA A 112 13.47 -6.47 -4.10
C ALA A 112 14.84 -7.13 -4.33
N LYS A 113 15.66 -6.60 -5.25
CA LYS A 113 17.00 -7.14 -5.58
C LYS A 113 17.88 -7.39 -4.34
N ASN A 114 17.70 -6.55 -3.31
CA ASN A 114 18.53 -6.59 -2.10
C ASN A 114 17.97 -7.49 -0.99
N LYS A 115 16.81 -8.12 -1.17
CA LYS A 115 16.19 -8.97 -0.15
C LYS A 115 15.41 -10.12 -0.78
N PRO A 116 16.09 -11.19 -1.22
CA PRO A 116 15.44 -12.35 -1.78
C PRO A 116 14.59 -13.05 -0.71
N LEU A 117 13.37 -13.41 -1.07
CA LEU A 117 12.45 -14.14 -0.19
C LEU A 117 12.70 -15.64 -0.31
N GLY A 118 12.82 -16.33 0.83
CA GLY A 118 12.85 -17.80 0.83
C GLY A 118 11.53 -18.38 0.30
N LYS A 119 11.58 -19.56 -0.36
CA LYS A 119 10.42 -20.21 -1.02
C LYS A 119 9.17 -20.29 -0.15
N LYS A 120 9.31 -20.60 1.16
CA LYS A 120 8.18 -20.65 2.12
C LYS A 120 7.53 -19.28 2.32
N LYS A 121 8.32 -18.23 2.54
CA LYS A 121 7.80 -16.87 2.73
C LYS A 121 7.13 -16.33 1.46
N ARG A 122 7.70 -16.62 0.29
CA ARG A 122 7.12 -16.26 -1.00
C ARG A 122 5.72 -16.85 -1.18
N LEU A 123 5.56 -18.14 -0.87
CA LEU A 123 4.26 -18.80 -0.98
C LEU A 123 3.25 -18.22 0.01
N SER A 124 3.67 -17.99 1.28
CA SER A 124 2.79 -17.39 2.29
C SER A 124 2.34 -15.99 1.89
N TYR A 125 3.24 -15.14 1.39
CA TYR A 125 2.90 -13.79 0.95
C TYR A 125 1.95 -13.81 -0.26
N LYS A 126 2.20 -14.70 -1.22
CA LYS A 126 1.31 -14.90 -2.36
C LYS A 126 -0.10 -15.30 -1.90
N MET A 127 -0.22 -16.25 -0.97
CA MET A 127 -1.52 -16.66 -0.43
C MET A 127 -2.23 -15.49 0.27
N ILE A 128 -1.54 -14.73 1.11
CA ILE A 128 -2.13 -13.60 1.83
C ILE A 128 -2.65 -12.54 0.85
N VAL A 129 -1.84 -12.16 -0.14
CA VAL A 129 -2.26 -11.17 -1.15
C VAL A 129 -3.44 -11.67 -1.97
N SER A 130 -3.44 -12.95 -2.35
CA SER A 130 -4.57 -13.55 -3.08
C SER A 130 -5.85 -13.56 -2.25
N VAL A 131 -5.77 -13.88 -0.95
CA VAL A 131 -6.91 -13.85 -0.03
C VAL A 131 -7.44 -12.41 0.12
N LEU A 132 -6.56 -11.43 0.36
CA LEU A 132 -6.95 -10.03 0.47
C LEU A 132 -7.65 -9.54 -0.81
N SER A 133 -7.10 -9.86 -1.97
CA SER A 133 -7.70 -9.47 -3.26
C SER A 133 -9.03 -10.20 -3.53
N SER A 134 -9.17 -11.46 -3.07
CA SER A 134 -10.43 -12.20 -3.16
C SER A 134 -11.51 -11.61 -2.27
N ILE A 135 -11.16 -11.17 -1.06
CA ILE A 135 -12.09 -10.46 -0.16
C ILE A 135 -12.57 -9.17 -0.82
N ASP A 136 -11.68 -8.39 -1.43
CA ASP A 136 -12.06 -7.17 -2.15
C ASP A 136 -13.03 -7.45 -3.31
N PHE A 137 -12.78 -8.53 -4.04
CA PHE A 137 -13.65 -8.96 -5.13
C PHE A 137 -15.05 -9.36 -4.64
N LEU A 138 -15.12 -10.11 -3.55
CA LEU A 138 -16.41 -10.47 -2.92
C LEU A 138 -17.15 -9.22 -2.42
N LEU A 139 -16.46 -8.31 -1.72
CA LEU A 139 -17.04 -7.05 -1.26
C LEU A 139 -17.56 -6.19 -2.43
N ALA A 140 -16.90 -6.26 -3.58
CA ALA A 140 -17.32 -5.57 -4.78
C ALA A 140 -18.58 -6.19 -5.40
N ILE A 141 -18.64 -7.52 -5.52
CA ILE A 141 -19.78 -8.23 -6.10
C ILE A 141 -21.04 -8.06 -5.23
N PHE A 142 -20.89 -8.29 -3.93
CA PHE A 142 -22.01 -8.21 -2.99
C PHE A 142 -22.45 -6.79 -2.65
N ASN A 143 -21.84 -5.78 -3.25
CA ASN A 143 -22.20 -4.37 -3.02
C ASN A 143 -22.14 -3.94 -1.54
N VAL A 144 -21.29 -4.58 -0.74
CA VAL A 144 -21.20 -4.36 0.71
C VAL A 144 -20.72 -2.94 1.04
N LEU A 145 -19.83 -2.39 0.22
CA LEU A 145 -19.30 -1.04 0.41
C LEU A 145 -20.15 -0.02 -0.35
N PRO A 146 -20.62 1.04 0.33
CA PRO A 146 -21.41 2.07 -0.30
C PRO A 146 -20.63 2.79 -1.42
N TYR A 147 -21.36 3.29 -2.40
CA TYR A 147 -20.81 3.94 -3.61
C TYR A 147 -20.30 5.33 -3.29
N THR A 148 -19.10 5.46 -2.74
CA THR A 148 -18.52 6.73 -2.34
C THR A 148 -17.17 6.99 -3.03
N ARG A 149 -16.80 8.25 -3.16
CA ARG A 149 -15.47 8.66 -3.64
C ARG A 149 -14.33 8.09 -2.78
N HIS A 150 -14.58 7.83 -1.52
CA HIS A 150 -13.63 7.19 -0.60
C HIS A 150 -13.30 5.76 -1.03
N VAL A 151 -14.31 5.00 -1.50
CA VAL A 151 -14.11 3.65 -2.04
C VAL A 151 -13.32 3.69 -3.34
N VAL A 152 -13.52 4.70 -4.20
CA VAL A 152 -12.67 4.91 -5.38
C VAL A 152 -11.22 5.17 -4.95
N CYS A 153 -10.98 6.01 -3.94
CA CYS A 153 -9.65 6.26 -3.40
C CYS A 153 -8.98 4.98 -2.89
N TYR A 154 -9.73 4.12 -2.21
CA TYR A 154 -9.27 2.81 -1.74
C TYR A 154 -8.78 1.92 -2.90
N TYR A 155 -9.55 1.80 -3.98
CA TYR A 155 -9.12 0.99 -5.13
C TYR A 155 -7.96 1.62 -5.90
N LEU A 156 -7.95 2.95 -6.06
CA LEU A 156 -6.84 3.66 -6.68
C LEU A 156 -5.53 3.46 -5.92
N SER A 157 -5.57 3.45 -4.57
CA SER A 157 -4.38 3.23 -3.75
C SER A 157 -3.71 1.87 -4.03
N LYS A 158 -4.50 0.85 -4.31
CA LYS A 158 -4.00 -0.49 -4.67
C LYS A 158 -3.39 -0.52 -6.07
N TRP A 159 -4.01 0.14 -7.04
CA TRP A 159 -3.47 0.27 -8.39
C TRP A 159 -2.13 0.99 -8.42
N VAL A 160 -2.08 2.13 -7.74
CA VAL A 160 -0.86 2.92 -7.64
C VAL A 160 0.26 2.12 -6.98
N LEU A 161 -0.04 1.34 -5.95
CA LEU A 161 0.93 0.46 -5.32
C LEU A 161 1.51 -0.56 -6.31
N ILE A 162 0.67 -1.22 -7.09
CA ILE A 162 1.11 -2.23 -8.07
C ILE A 162 2.00 -1.60 -9.14
N VAL A 163 1.58 -0.47 -9.70
CA VAL A 163 2.38 0.28 -10.67
C VAL A 163 3.73 0.66 -10.07
N PHE A 164 3.74 1.20 -8.85
CA PHE A 164 4.96 1.60 -8.15
C PHE A 164 5.87 0.42 -7.76
N ALA A 165 5.30 -0.75 -7.56
CA ALA A 165 6.05 -1.97 -7.29
C ALA A 165 6.70 -2.56 -8.55
N ILE A 166 6.09 -2.38 -9.74
CA ILE A 166 6.57 -2.92 -11.02
C ILE A 166 7.65 -2.01 -11.65
N ILE A 167 7.56 -0.68 -11.49
CA ILE A 167 8.52 0.27 -12.08
C ILE A 167 10.01 -0.11 -11.88
N PRO A 168 10.47 -0.55 -10.71
CA PRO A 168 11.87 -0.92 -10.52
C PRO A 168 12.31 -2.21 -11.21
N LEU A 169 11.39 -2.95 -11.83
CA LEU A 169 11.67 -4.19 -12.55
C LEU A 169 11.95 -3.94 -14.05
N ILE A 170 11.60 -2.76 -14.55
CA ILE A 170 11.86 -2.29 -15.91
C ILE A 170 13.16 -1.49 -15.95
#